data_e6c0670ddb24caf1e5d044ce8c0c36d6
#
_entry.id   e6c0670ddb24caf1e5d044ce8c0c36d6
#
_cell.length_a   1.000
_cell.length_b   1.000
_cell.length_c   1.000
_cell.angle_alpha   90.00
_cell.angle_beta   90.00
_cell.angle_gamma   90.00
#
_symmetry.space_group_name_H-M   'P 1'
#
loop_
_entity.id
_entity.type
_entity.pdbx_description
1 polymer ?
#
loop_
_entity_poly.entity_id
_entity_poly.type
_entity_poly.pdbx_seq_one_letter_code
_entity_poly.pdbx_strand_id
1 'polypeptide(L)'
;KGLSSNKADLLSTAFELAKRGLNQGLGIAPSITCPADAASMLADIKDKRKEYFIGLYLNARNQVIKREEVSVGSLNASLVHPREVFAPAIVSCAASVVLAHNHPSGDVTPSREDIDLTRRMVQAGDIMGLEIIDHIIVGGERFLSMKESNLF
;
A
#
# COMPACT_ATOMS: atom_id res chain seq x y z
N LYS A 1 -13.54 9.12 40.81
CA LYS A 1 -14.82 9.52 40.19
C LYS A 1 -14.62 9.39 38.70
N GLY A 2 -15.27 8.41 38.07
CA GLY A 2 -15.17 8.17 36.62
C GLY A 2 -15.96 9.20 35.80
N LEU A 3 -15.63 9.31 34.52
CA LEU A 3 -16.41 10.10 33.56
C LEU A 3 -17.80 9.46 33.40
N SER A 4 -18.86 10.28 33.31
CA SER A 4 -20.19 9.78 32.96
C SER A 4 -20.16 9.25 31.50
N SER A 5 -21.01 8.28 31.16
CA SER A 5 -21.11 7.69 29.82
C SER A 5 -21.15 8.77 28.72
N ASN A 6 -22.02 9.75 28.84
CA ASN A 6 -22.15 10.84 27.86
C ASN A 6 -20.87 11.65 27.66
N LYS A 7 -20.05 11.83 28.71
CA LYS A 7 -18.77 12.54 28.61
C LYS A 7 -17.70 11.66 27.95
N ALA A 8 -17.74 10.35 28.20
CA ALA A 8 -16.85 9.40 27.55
C ALA A 8 -17.16 9.31 26.05
N ASP A 9 -18.44 9.24 25.66
CA ASP A 9 -18.88 9.20 24.28
C ASP A 9 -18.53 10.51 23.55
N LEU A 10 -18.70 11.65 24.20
CA LEU A 10 -18.32 12.95 23.62
C LEU A 10 -16.81 13.03 23.37
N LEU A 11 -15.99 12.58 24.32
CA LEU A 11 -14.54 12.55 24.17
C LEU A 11 -14.11 11.58 23.05
N SER A 12 -14.69 10.39 23.01
CA SER A 12 -14.42 9.41 21.96
C SER A 12 -14.78 9.95 20.57
N THR A 13 -15.94 10.61 20.45
CA THR A 13 -16.37 11.24 19.19
C THR A 13 -15.45 12.40 18.81
N ALA A 14 -15.05 13.23 19.77
CA ALA A 14 -14.12 14.33 19.53
C ALA A 14 -12.73 13.84 19.08
N PHE A 15 -12.21 12.75 19.68
CA PHE A 15 -10.96 12.13 19.27
C PHE A 15 -11.06 11.54 17.86
N GLU A 16 -12.16 10.86 17.54
CA GLU A 16 -12.37 10.30 16.20
C GLU A 16 -12.53 11.40 15.14
N LEU A 17 -13.23 12.50 15.46
CA LEU A 17 -13.33 13.68 14.60
C LEU A 17 -11.96 14.35 14.40
N ALA A 18 -11.19 14.50 15.46
CA ALA A 18 -9.83 15.06 15.39
C ALA A 18 -8.91 14.16 14.55
N LYS A 19 -8.98 12.84 14.72
CA LYS A 19 -8.23 11.86 13.94
C LYS A 19 -8.60 11.91 12.45
N ARG A 20 -9.91 11.99 12.13
CA ARG A 20 -10.39 12.17 10.75
C ARG A 20 -9.97 13.52 10.18
N GLY A 21 -10.07 14.59 10.98
CA GLY A 21 -9.63 15.94 10.60
C GLY A 21 -8.12 16.00 10.35
N LEU A 22 -7.31 15.34 11.17
CA LEU A 22 -5.87 15.24 10.97
C LEU A 22 -5.52 14.38 9.75
N ASN A 23 -6.26 13.30 9.51
CA ASN A 23 -6.08 12.46 8.31
C ASN A 23 -6.61 13.11 7.02
N GLN A 24 -7.59 14.02 7.12
CA GLN A 24 -8.09 14.88 6.03
C GLN A 24 -7.44 16.27 6.05
N GLY A 25 -6.69 16.56 7.12
CA GLY A 25 -6.26 17.89 7.44
C GLY A 25 -5.02 18.35 6.70
N LEU A 26 -5.17 19.48 6.07
CA LEU A 26 -4.17 20.30 5.40
C LEU A 26 -3.85 19.98 3.93
N GLY A 27 -4.60 19.10 3.27
CA GLY A 27 -4.46 18.91 1.81
C GLY A 27 -3.09 18.41 1.35
N ILE A 28 -2.22 17.99 2.27
CA ILE A 28 -0.93 17.40 1.94
C ILE A 28 -1.13 15.88 1.90
N ALA A 29 -1.34 15.36 0.69
CA ALA A 29 -1.31 13.91 0.48
C ALA A 29 0.05 13.37 0.96
N PRO A 30 0.07 12.23 1.69
CA PRO A 30 1.32 11.65 2.15
C PRO A 30 2.21 11.34 0.94
N SER A 31 3.48 11.71 1.02
CA SER A 31 4.47 11.45 -0.03
C SER A 31 5.35 10.26 0.32
N ILE A 32 5.72 9.49 -0.70
CA ILE A 32 6.67 8.38 -0.57
C ILE A 32 8.03 8.88 -1.04
N THR A 33 8.96 9.03 -0.11
CA THR A 33 10.34 9.46 -0.37
C THR A 33 11.34 8.34 -0.14
N CYS A 34 10.94 7.32 0.62
CA CYS A 34 11.73 6.12 0.89
C CYS A 34 10.78 4.91 1.09
N PRO A 35 11.31 3.68 1.04
CA PRO A 35 10.49 2.47 1.24
C PRO A 35 9.75 2.42 2.58
N ALA A 36 10.31 3.02 3.64
CA ALA A 36 9.69 3.06 4.96
C ALA A 36 8.38 3.90 4.96
N ASP A 37 8.30 4.96 4.14
CA ASP A 37 7.08 5.74 3.98
C ASP A 37 5.94 4.86 3.42
N ALA A 38 6.23 4.08 2.37
CA ALA A 38 5.28 3.14 1.80
C ALA A 38 4.87 2.06 2.81
N ALA A 39 5.85 1.46 3.52
CA ALA A 39 5.58 0.45 4.54
C ALA A 39 4.67 0.98 5.66
N SER A 40 4.84 2.24 6.08
CA SER A 40 4.00 2.86 7.11
C SER A 40 2.52 2.94 6.71
N MET A 41 2.22 3.05 5.41
CA MET A 41 0.86 3.10 4.86
C MET A 41 0.19 1.73 4.77
N LEU A 42 0.92 0.67 5.14
CA LEU A 42 0.47 -0.73 5.08
C LEU A 42 0.26 -1.33 6.48
N ALA A 43 0.29 -0.50 7.53
CA ALA A 43 0.15 -0.93 8.91
C ALA A 43 -1.16 -1.70 9.20
N ASP A 44 -2.20 -1.44 8.42
CA ASP A 44 -3.50 -2.11 8.52
C ASP A 44 -3.51 -3.55 7.96
N ILE A 45 -2.53 -3.90 7.11
CA ILE A 45 -2.46 -5.24 6.51
C ILE A 45 -1.34 -6.11 7.09
N LYS A 46 -0.35 -5.55 7.78
CA LYS A 46 0.86 -6.26 8.21
C LYS A 46 0.59 -7.51 9.06
N ASP A 47 -0.49 -7.49 9.86
CA ASP A 47 -0.88 -8.57 10.78
C ASP A 47 -2.10 -9.37 10.28
N LYS A 48 -2.51 -9.18 9.03
CA LYS A 48 -3.63 -9.91 8.46
C LYS A 48 -3.28 -11.38 8.21
N ARG A 49 -4.27 -12.25 8.39
CA ARG A 49 -4.12 -13.71 8.18
C ARG A 49 -4.16 -14.13 6.71
N LYS A 50 -4.61 -13.25 5.84
CA LYS A 50 -4.62 -13.44 4.38
C LYS A 50 -3.59 -12.49 3.77
N GLU A 51 -3.10 -12.84 2.61
CA GLU A 51 -2.29 -11.95 1.79
C GLU A 51 -3.17 -10.89 1.14
N TYR A 52 -2.79 -9.65 1.23
CA TYR A 52 -3.41 -8.49 0.61
C TYR A 52 -2.44 -7.89 -0.38
N PHE A 53 -2.84 -7.76 -1.62
CA PHE A 53 -2.07 -7.07 -2.64
C PHE A 53 -2.62 -5.67 -2.85
N ILE A 54 -1.79 -4.67 -2.61
CA ILE A 54 -2.15 -3.25 -2.58
C ILE A 54 -1.41 -2.50 -3.68
N GLY A 55 -2.11 -1.60 -4.37
CA GLY A 55 -1.53 -0.56 -5.21
C GLY A 55 -1.56 0.80 -4.50
N LEU A 56 -0.40 1.45 -4.38
CA LEU A 56 -0.29 2.86 -4.00
C LEU A 56 0.01 3.68 -5.25
N TYR A 57 -0.92 4.52 -5.63
CA TYR A 57 -0.87 5.30 -6.87
C TYR A 57 -0.40 6.71 -6.56
N LEU A 58 0.64 7.16 -7.27
CA LEU A 58 1.34 8.40 -6.97
C LEU A 58 1.20 9.42 -8.09
N ASN A 59 1.15 10.69 -7.71
CA ASN A 59 1.30 11.78 -8.66
C ASN A 59 2.79 12.05 -8.97
N ALA A 60 3.09 12.99 -9.86
CA ALA A 60 4.45 13.37 -10.25
C ALA A 60 5.31 13.97 -9.10
N ARG A 61 4.73 14.18 -7.91
CA ARG A 61 5.43 14.62 -6.70
C ARG A 61 5.60 13.48 -5.69
N ASN A 62 5.40 12.25 -6.10
CA ASN A 62 5.38 11.04 -5.25
C ASN A 62 4.37 11.10 -4.09
N GLN A 63 3.30 11.89 -4.24
CA GLN A 63 2.22 11.93 -3.27
C GLN A 63 1.20 10.85 -3.60
N VAL A 64 0.75 10.11 -2.59
CA VAL A 64 -0.26 9.06 -2.75
C VAL A 64 -1.62 9.69 -3.01
N ILE A 65 -2.11 9.56 -4.23
CA ILE A 65 -3.41 10.06 -4.66
C ILE A 65 -4.52 9.00 -4.55
N LYS A 66 -4.14 7.73 -4.51
CA LYS A 66 -5.05 6.61 -4.33
C LYS A 66 -4.33 5.42 -3.71
N ARG A 67 -5.03 4.68 -2.87
CA ARG A 67 -4.67 3.34 -2.39
C ARG A 67 -5.81 2.38 -2.76
N GLU A 68 -5.48 1.26 -3.35
CA GLU A 68 -6.45 0.26 -3.79
C GLU A 68 -6.03 -1.13 -3.31
N GLU A 69 -7.00 -1.89 -2.84
CA GLU A 69 -6.85 -3.31 -2.58
C GLU A 69 -7.14 -4.07 -3.89
N VAL A 70 -6.07 -4.53 -4.55
CA VAL A 70 -6.15 -5.17 -5.87
C VAL A 70 -6.58 -6.64 -5.74
N SER A 71 -6.09 -7.33 -4.70
CA SER A 71 -6.40 -8.74 -4.48
C SER A 71 -6.30 -9.12 -3.00
N VAL A 72 -7.13 -10.09 -2.59
CA VAL A 72 -7.11 -10.69 -1.24
C VAL A 72 -7.16 -12.21 -1.36
N GLY A 73 -6.24 -12.90 -0.72
CA GLY A 73 -6.16 -14.36 -0.71
C GLY A 73 -4.73 -14.83 -0.83
N SER A 74 -4.50 -16.04 -1.36
CA SER A 74 -3.15 -16.46 -1.74
C SER A 74 -2.70 -15.71 -2.99
N LEU A 75 -1.53 -15.09 -2.94
CA LEU A 75 -0.89 -14.48 -4.12
C LEU A 75 -0.43 -15.57 -5.08
N ASN A 76 -1.40 -16.19 -5.78
CA ASN A 76 -1.03 -16.89 -6.99
C ASN A 76 -0.76 -15.84 -8.06
N ALA A 77 0.43 -15.84 -8.65
CA ALA A 77 0.83 -14.95 -9.75
C ALA A 77 -0.16 -14.96 -10.93
N SER A 78 -1.04 -15.97 -11.00
CA SER A 78 -2.14 -16.06 -11.95
C SER A 78 -3.38 -15.23 -11.57
N LEU A 79 -3.51 -14.75 -10.31
CA LEU A 79 -4.68 -14.04 -9.82
C LEU A 79 -4.55 -12.52 -9.94
N VAL A 80 -3.33 -11.95 -9.87
CA VAL A 80 -3.12 -10.51 -10.02
C VAL A 80 -2.80 -10.20 -11.49
N HIS A 81 -3.77 -9.67 -12.21
CA HIS A 81 -3.58 -9.31 -13.62
C HIS A 81 -3.16 -7.84 -13.75
N PRO A 82 -2.24 -7.47 -14.70
CA PRO A 82 -1.83 -6.08 -14.92
C PRO A 82 -3.00 -5.10 -15.06
N ARG A 83 -4.09 -5.50 -15.75
CA ARG A 83 -5.28 -4.64 -15.89
C ARG A 83 -5.88 -4.21 -14.53
N GLU A 84 -5.81 -5.06 -13.50
CA GLU A 84 -6.37 -4.77 -12.18
C GLU A 84 -5.49 -3.79 -11.41
N VAL A 85 -4.18 -3.84 -11.63
CA VAL A 85 -3.21 -2.89 -11.08
C VAL A 85 -3.28 -1.54 -11.81
N PHE A 86 -3.35 -1.56 -13.14
CA PHE A 86 -3.21 -0.32 -13.91
C PHE A 86 -4.52 0.40 -14.22
N ALA A 87 -5.68 -0.27 -14.17
CA ALA A 87 -6.96 0.42 -14.34
C ALA A 87 -7.18 1.53 -13.30
N PRO A 88 -6.95 1.31 -11.99
CA PRO A 88 -7.00 2.37 -10.99
C PRO A 88 -5.96 3.48 -11.23
N ALA A 89 -4.76 3.15 -11.72
CA ALA A 89 -3.71 4.13 -12.07
C ALA A 89 -4.17 5.09 -13.17
N ILE A 90 -4.74 4.54 -14.24
CA ILE A 90 -5.26 5.32 -15.37
C ILE A 90 -6.42 6.22 -14.92
N VAL A 91 -7.39 5.67 -14.18
CA VAL A 91 -8.56 6.43 -13.70
C VAL A 91 -8.16 7.57 -12.76
N SER A 92 -7.15 7.37 -11.93
CA SER A 92 -6.66 8.39 -11.00
C SER A 92 -5.61 9.32 -11.61
N CYS A 93 -5.24 9.16 -12.88
CA CYS A 93 -4.17 9.90 -13.55
C CYS A 93 -2.85 9.81 -12.76
N ALA A 94 -2.53 8.63 -12.25
CA ALA A 94 -1.28 8.41 -11.54
C ALA A 94 -0.07 8.52 -12.49
N ALA A 95 1.04 9.05 -11.97
CA ALA A 95 2.31 9.09 -12.68
C ALA A 95 3.12 7.80 -12.47
N SER A 96 2.94 7.16 -11.33
CA SER A 96 3.68 5.94 -10.95
C SER A 96 2.91 5.12 -9.91
N VAL A 97 3.37 3.90 -9.66
CA VAL A 97 2.75 2.96 -8.72
C VAL A 97 3.81 2.34 -7.83
N VAL A 98 3.51 2.22 -6.54
CA VAL A 98 4.20 1.31 -5.63
C VAL A 98 3.29 0.11 -5.38
N LEU A 99 3.80 -1.07 -5.63
CA LEU A 99 3.13 -2.33 -5.29
C LEU A 99 3.45 -2.70 -3.85
N ALA A 100 2.52 -3.35 -3.19
CA ALA A 100 2.78 -3.86 -1.85
C ALA A 100 1.95 -5.11 -1.55
N HIS A 101 2.47 -5.98 -0.68
CA HIS A 101 1.68 -7.06 -0.09
C HIS A 101 2.20 -7.42 1.30
N ASN A 102 1.38 -8.13 2.06
CA ASN A 102 1.80 -8.67 3.34
C ASN A 102 2.02 -10.18 3.27
N HIS A 103 2.99 -10.66 4.05
CA HIS A 103 3.17 -12.08 4.33
C HIS A 103 2.60 -12.41 5.73
N PRO A 104 1.53 -13.22 5.81
CA PRO A 104 0.94 -13.64 7.09
C PRO A 104 1.91 -14.41 8.00
N SER A 105 2.96 -15.02 7.43
CA SER A 105 4.02 -15.71 8.18
C SER A 105 4.93 -14.75 8.96
N GLY A 106 4.92 -13.45 8.61
CA GLY A 106 5.86 -12.46 9.15
C GLY A 106 7.27 -12.52 8.51
N ASP A 107 7.55 -13.48 7.63
CA ASP A 107 8.79 -13.50 6.85
C ASP A 107 8.60 -12.65 5.58
N VAL A 108 9.40 -11.61 5.46
CA VAL A 108 9.35 -10.64 4.34
C VAL A 108 10.22 -11.06 3.14
N THR A 109 10.79 -12.25 3.17
CA THR A 109 11.57 -12.79 2.05
C THR A 109 10.64 -13.03 0.85
N PRO A 110 10.90 -12.41 -0.31
CA PRO A 110 10.06 -12.60 -1.50
C PRO A 110 10.11 -14.04 -2.02
N SER A 111 8.97 -14.56 -2.39
CA SER A 111 8.87 -15.81 -3.12
C SER A 111 9.31 -15.62 -4.59
N ARG A 112 9.50 -16.72 -5.31
CA ARG A 112 9.76 -16.66 -6.76
C ARG A 112 8.56 -16.07 -7.50
N GLU A 113 7.37 -16.40 -7.07
CA GLU A 113 6.11 -15.90 -7.60
C GLU A 113 5.98 -14.39 -7.45
N ASP A 114 6.43 -13.82 -6.32
CA ASP A 114 6.43 -12.37 -6.09
C ASP A 114 7.38 -11.66 -7.05
N ILE A 115 8.57 -12.24 -7.27
CA ILE A 115 9.56 -11.70 -8.21
C ILE A 115 9.02 -11.73 -9.64
N ASP A 116 8.45 -12.86 -10.06
CA ASP A 116 7.92 -13.03 -11.41
C ASP A 116 6.70 -12.13 -11.64
N LEU A 117 5.83 -11.99 -10.64
CA LEU A 117 4.71 -11.04 -10.66
C LEU A 117 5.21 -9.61 -10.82
N THR A 118 6.18 -9.20 -10.00
CA THR A 118 6.74 -7.84 -10.03
C THR A 118 7.33 -7.51 -11.39
N ARG A 119 8.15 -8.40 -11.94
CA ARG A 119 8.75 -8.24 -13.29
C ARG A 119 7.69 -8.09 -14.36
N ARG A 120 6.62 -8.88 -14.28
CA ARG A 120 5.48 -8.77 -15.22
C ARG A 120 4.79 -7.42 -15.11
N MET A 121 4.63 -6.88 -13.88
CA MET A 121 4.05 -5.55 -13.67
C MET A 121 4.96 -4.45 -14.19
N VAL A 122 6.28 -4.54 -13.98
CA VAL A 122 7.26 -3.58 -14.53
C VAL A 122 7.17 -3.56 -16.06
N GLN A 123 7.22 -4.72 -16.71
CA GLN A 123 7.11 -4.80 -18.18
C GLN A 123 5.78 -4.21 -18.71
N ALA A 124 4.67 -4.47 -18.02
CA ALA A 124 3.38 -3.91 -18.40
C ALA A 124 3.33 -2.39 -18.16
N GLY A 125 3.93 -1.91 -17.07
CA GLY A 125 4.05 -0.49 -16.76
C GLY A 125 4.88 0.26 -17.80
N ASP A 126 5.99 -0.29 -18.21
CA ASP A 126 6.85 0.29 -19.27
C ASP A 126 6.08 0.51 -20.57
N ILE A 127 5.24 -0.46 -20.98
CA ILE A 127 4.41 -0.34 -22.19
C ILE A 127 3.37 0.77 -22.05
N MET A 128 2.84 0.98 -20.82
CA MET A 128 1.79 1.97 -20.56
C MET A 128 2.32 3.35 -20.15
N GLY A 129 3.65 3.50 -19.98
CA GLY A 129 4.24 4.72 -19.45
C GLY A 129 3.91 4.98 -17.97
N LEU A 130 3.69 3.90 -17.19
CA LEU A 130 3.37 3.93 -15.76
C LEU A 130 4.45 3.18 -14.98
N GLU A 131 5.38 3.92 -14.40
CA GLU A 131 6.52 3.32 -13.68
C GLU A 131 6.06 2.58 -12.42
N ILE A 132 6.58 1.36 -12.22
CA ILE A 132 6.55 0.68 -10.93
C ILE A 132 7.79 1.11 -10.15
N ILE A 133 7.59 1.98 -9.15
CA ILE A 133 8.70 2.56 -8.37
C ILE A 133 9.32 1.52 -7.44
N ASP A 134 8.49 0.72 -6.77
CA ASP A 134 8.94 -0.31 -5.83
C ASP A 134 7.86 -1.38 -5.63
N HIS A 135 8.25 -2.48 -4.99
CA HIS A 135 7.35 -3.48 -4.45
C HIS A 135 7.74 -3.77 -3.00
N ILE A 136 6.86 -3.41 -2.07
CA ILE A 136 7.09 -3.49 -0.63
C ILE A 136 6.40 -4.73 -0.06
N ILE A 137 7.14 -5.57 0.63
CA ILE A 137 6.61 -6.71 1.37
C ILE A 137 6.61 -6.36 2.85
N VAL A 138 5.47 -6.51 3.53
CA VAL A 138 5.35 -6.26 4.96
C VAL A 138 4.99 -7.53 5.72
N GLY A 139 5.52 -7.69 6.94
CA GLY A 139 5.21 -8.82 7.82
C GLY A 139 5.61 -8.53 9.26
N GLY A 140 4.63 -8.50 10.17
CA GLY A 140 4.86 -8.09 11.55
C GLY A 140 5.47 -6.68 11.62
N GLU A 141 6.63 -6.55 12.27
CA GLU A 141 7.32 -5.26 12.40
C GLU A 141 8.41 -5.05 11.32
N ARG A 142 8.48 -5.92 10.32
CA ARG A 142 9.49 -5.87 9.25
C ARG A 142 8.87 -5.51 7.91
N PHE A 143 9.69 -4.94 7.04
CA PHE A 143 9.38 -4.79 5.63
C PHE A 143 10.64 -5.01 4.77
N LEU A 144 10.41 -5.24 3.48
CA LEU A 144 11.47 -5.38 2.47
C LEU A 144 11.06 -4.58 1.23
N SER A 145 11.99 -3.81 0.69
CA SER A 145 11.92 -3.22 -0.65
C SER A 145 12.57 -4.17 -1.64
N MET A 146 11.82 -4.60 -2.63
CA MET A 146 12.37 -5.47 -3.67
C MET A 146 13.31 -4.70 -4.61
N LYS A 147 13.08 -3.38 -4.80
CA LYS A 147 13.97 -2.52 -5.59
C LYS A 147 15.31 -2.33 -4.91
N GLU A 148 15.33 -2.00 -3.60
CA GLU A 148 16.60 -1.87 -2.85
C GLU A 148 17.36 -3.20 -2.79
N SER A 149 16.64 -4.32 -2.85
CA SER A 149 17.21 -5.68 -2.90
C SER A 149 17.66 -6.10 -4.32
N ASN A 150 17.51 -5.24 -5.33
CA ASN A 150 17.86 -5.50 -6.74
C ASN A 150 17.18 -6.76 -7.32
N LEU A 151 15.90 -6.98 -7.03
CA LEU A 151 15.16 -8.18 -7.46
C LEU A 151 14.41 -7.99 -8.78
N PHE A 152 14.26 -6.73 -9.22
CA PHE A 152 13.68 -6.37 -10.52
C PHE A 152 14.26 -5.07 -11.06
#